data_106b6420fd6a80534e49d6e21444fd8c
#
_entry.id   106b6420fd6a80534e49d6e21444fd8c
#
_cell.length_a   1.000
_cell.length_b   1.000
_cell.length_c   1.000
_cell.angle_alpha   90.00
_cell.angle_beta   90.00
_cell.angle_gamma   90.00
#
_symmetry.space_group_name_H-M   'P 1'
#
loop_
_entity.id
_entity.type
_entity.pdbx_description
1 polymer ?
#
loop_
_entity_poly.entity_id
_entity_poly.type
_entity_poly.pdbx_seq_one_letter_code
_entity_poly.pdbx_strand_id
1 'polypeptide(L)'
;MRVLHAAELPGTVADFQPDRRESQGAIAIMIGLVLVTHGRLAEEFRAALEHVVGPQSAIATVAIGPEDDLETRRNDILEAVAAVDSGSGVIILTDMFGGTPSNLAISLMKPAKVEVLAGLNLPMLVKLARVRKDSALETAVVQGQDAGRKYINIASRILAG
;
A
#
# COMPACT_ATOMS: atom_id res chain seq x y z
N MET A 1 -32.37 13.01 12.09
CA MET A 1 -31.33 12.20 11.46
C MET A 1 -30.07 13.05 11.41
N ARG A 2 -29.15 12.85 12.37
CA ARG A 2 -27.89 13.60 12.41
C ARG A 2 -26.93 12.96 11.42
N VAL A 3 -26.57 13.68 10.39
CA VAL A 3 -25.46 13.29 9.50
C VAL A 3 -24.17 13.55 10.28
N LEU A 4 -23.45 12.49 10.64
CA LEU A 4 -22.14 12.62 11.28
C LEU A 4 -21.18 13.33 10.31
N HIS A 5 -20.68 14.49 10.72
CA HIS A 5 -19.63 15.18 9.99
C HIS A 5 -18.33 14.34 10.07
N ALA A 6 -17.58 14.28 8.97
CA ALA A 6 -16.32 13.52 8.83
C ALA A 6 -15.23 13.88 9.87
N ALA A 7 -15.46 14.93 10.67
CA ALA A 7 -14.53 15.43 11.69
C ALA A 7 -14.56 14.68 13.03
N GLU A 8 -15.51 13.76 13.26
CA GLU A 8 -15.71 13.13 14.57
C GLU A 8 -15.18 11.70 14.68
N LEU A 9 -14.50 11.18 13.66
CA LEU A 9 -13.87 9.86 13.72
C LEU A 9 -12.41 9.98 14.16
N PRO A 10 -11.98 9.33 15.25
CA PRO A 10 -10.59 9.40 15.70
C PRO A 10 -9.66 8.82 14.63
N GLY A 11 -8.69 9.63 14.17
CA GLY A 11 -7.73 9.25 13.13
C GLY A 11 -8.20 9.54 11.70
N THR A 12 -9.07 10.51 11.50
CA THR A 12 -9.50 10.98 10.18
C THR A 12 -8.35 11.63 9.40
N VAL A 13 -8.48 11.61 8.10
CA VAL A 13 -7.56 12.18 7.08
C VAL A 13 -7.25 13.67 7.30
N ALA A 14 -8.02 14.35 8.18
CA ALA A 14 -7.84 15.77 8.51
C ALA A 14 -6.48 16.10 9.16
N ASP A 15 -5.79 15.10 9.74
CA ASP A 15 -4.45 15.28 10.33
C ASP A 15 -3.30 15.12 9.34
N PHE A 16 -3.60 14.84 8.04
CA PHE A 16 -2.58 14.76 7.02
C PHE A 16 -2.24 16.16 6.50
N GLN A 17 -1.13 16.71 6.97
CA GLN A 17 -0.50 17.88 6.35
C GLN A 17 0.64 17.39 5.45
N PRO A 18 0.60 17.64 4.13
CA PRO A 18 1.74 17.32 3.28
C PRO A 18 2.93 18.18 3.70
N ASP A 19 4.05 17.53 3.99
CA ASP A 19 5.30 18.25 4.27
C ASP A 19 5.76 19.00 3.01
N ARG A 20 5.83 20.33 3.08
CA ARG A 20 6.21 21.22 1.98
C ARG A 20 7.72 21.20 1.63
N ARG A 21 8.49 20.28 2.21
CA ARG A 21 9.96 20.25 2.03
C ARG A 21 10.47 19.32 0.94
N GLU A 22 9.57 18.66 0.18
CA GLU A 22 9.96 17.74 -0.89
C GLU A 22 10.02 18.43 -2.28
N SER A 23 10.72 19.53 -2.39
CA SER A 23 11.07 20.10 -3.71
C SER A 23 12.56 20.34 -3.79
N GLN A 24 13.35 19.29 -3.96
CA GLN A 24 14.63 19.29 -4.68
C GLN A 24 15.33 17.93 -4.56
N GLY A 25 15.29 17.11 -5.61
CA GLY A 25 16.42 16.34 -6.15
C GLY A 25 17.05 15.20 -5.33
N ALA A 26 16.71 14.98 -4.07
CA ALA A 26 17.18 13.84 -3.31
C ALA A 26 16.09 12.74 -3.31
N ILE A 27 16.44 11.54 -3.77
CA ILE A 27 15.57 10.35 -3.58
C ILE A 27 15.40 10.19 -2.07
N ALA A 28 14.22 10.51 -1.55
CA ALA A 28 13.94 10.33 -0.14
C ALA A 28 14.09 8.85 0.22
N ILE A 29 14.92 8.55 1.21
CA ILE A 29 15.12 7.17 1.70
C ILE A 29 13.82 6.78 2.39
N MET A 30 13.06 5.85 1.79
CA MET A 30 11.80 5.36 2.33
C MET A 30 11.54 3.94 1.86
N ILE A 31 10.65 3.23 2.55
CA ILE A 31 10.19 1.90 2.12
C ILE A 31 9.42 2.06 0.81
N GLY A 32 9.80 1.28 -0.22
CA GLY A 32 9.10 1.19 -1.50
C GLY A 32 7.79 0.42 -1.37
N LEU A 33 6.81 0.77 -2.19
CA LEU A 33 5.54 0.03 -2.29
C LEU A 33 5.36 -0.50 -3.70
N VAL A 34 5.01 -1.78 -3.83
CA VAL A 34 4.62 -2.40 -5.11
C VAL A 34 3.25 -3.02 -4.94
N LEU A 35 2.26 -2.54 -5.68
CA LEU A 35 0.92 -3.08 -5.68
C LEU A 35 0.79 -4.11 -6.80
N VAL A 36 0.49 -5.35 -6.45
CA VAL A 36 0.37 -6.47 -7.39
C VAL A 36 -1.00 -7.10 -7.23
N THR A 37 -1.88 -6.96 -8.21
CA THR A 37 -3.29 -7.34 -8.08
C THR A 37 -3.83 -8.02 -9.32
N HIS A 38 -4.95 -8.71 -9.17
CA HIS A 38 -5.76 -9.13 -10.31
C HIS A 38 -6.27 -7.92 -11.08
N GLY A 39 -6.20 -7.99 -12.41
CA GLY A 39 -6.66 -6.91 -13.27
C GLY A 39 -6.06 -5.56 -12.89
N ARG A 40 -6.82 -4.49 -13.08
CA ARG A 40 -6.36 -3.11 -12.89
C ARG A 40 -6.51 -2.55 -11.47
N LEU A 41 -6.81 -3.38 -10.47
CA LEU A 41 -7.01 -2.91 -9.09
C LEU A 41 -5.82 -2.14 -8.55
N ALA A 42 -4.58 -2.57 -8.85
CA ALA A 42 -3.37 -1.88 -8.39
C ALA A 42 -3.31 -0.42 -8.84
N GLU A 43 -3.63 -0.17 -10.11
CA GLU A 43 -3.66 1.18 -10.68
C GLU A 43 -4.73 2.04 -10.01
N GLU A 44 -5.93 1.49 -9.83
CA GLU A 44 -7.05 2.20 -9.21
C GLU A 44 -6.81 2.45 -7.71
N PHE A 45 -6.19 1.52 -7.00
CA PHE A 45 -5.76 1.74 -5.61
C PHE A 45 -4.71 2.84 -5.50
N ARG A 46 -3.75 2.89 -6.41
CA ARG A 46 -2.77 3.99 -6.45
C ARG A 46 -3.47 5.31 -6.70
N ALA A 47 -4.36 5.38 -7.68
CA ALA A 47 -5.11 6.60 -7.98
C ALA A 47 -5.97 7.05 -6.78
N ALA A 48 -6.65 6.13 -6.11
CA ALA A 48 -7.42 6.42 -4.91
C ALA A 48 -6.54 6.90 -3.74
N LEU A 49 -5.39 6.28 -3.52
CA LEU A 49 -4.43 6.72 -2.52
C LEU A 49 -3.97 8.16 -2.79
N GLU A 50 -3.52 8.44 -4.02
CA GLU A 50 -3.03 9.76 -4.40
C GLU A 50 -4.13 10.83 -4.37
N HIS A 51 -5.39 10.45 -4.60
CA HIS A 51 -6.53 11.34 -4.38
C HIS A 51 -6.68 11.74 -2.91
N VAL A 52 -6.43 10.82 -1.97
CA VAL A 52 -6.58 11.06 -0.52
C VAL A 52 -5.39 11.79 0.08
N VAL A 53 -4.16 11.38 -0.25
CA VAL A 53 -2.95 11.83 0.43
C VAL A 53 -2.00 12.64 -0.47
N GLY A 54 -2.36 12.86 -1.72
CA GLY A 54 -1.53 13.53 -2.71
C GLY A 54 -0.55 12.60 -3.42
N PRO A 55 0.19 13.12 -4.42
CA PRO A 55 1.14 12.34 -5.23
C PRO A 55 2.15 11.58 -4.37
N GLN A 56 2.45 10.34 -4.77
CA GLN A 56 3.37 9.45 -4.05
C GLN A 56 4.54 9.05 -4.93
N SER A 57 5.77 9.16 -4.38
CA SER A 57 6.98 8.60 -4.97
C SER A 57 7.24 7.17 -4.46
N ALA A 58 8.19 6.45 -5.08
CA ALA A 58 8.57 5.09 -4.71
C ALA A 58 7.36 4.13 -4.54
N ILE A 59 6.44 4.19 -5.49
CA ILE A 59 5.28 3.30 -5.62
C ILE A 59 5.15 2.83 -7.06
N ALA A 60 4.98 1.53 -7.25
CA ALA A 60 4.76 0.90 -8.55
C ALA A 60 3.54 -0.01 -8.53
N THR A 61 3.00 -0.31 -9.70
CA THR A 61 1.82 -1.16 -9.88
C THR A 61 2.11 -2.23 -10.92
N VAL A 62 1.66 -3.46 -10.65
CA VAL A 62 1.69 -4.58 -11.58
C VAL A 62 0.30 -5.21 -11.62
N ALA A 63 -0.34 -5.13 -12.77
CA ALA A 63 -1.63 -5.74 -13.02
C ALA A 63 -1.43 -7.16 -13.58
N ILE A 64 -2.14 -8.15 -13.06
CA ILE A 64 -2.09 -9.54 -13.51
C ILE A 64 -3.42 -9.92 -14.14
N GLY A 65 -3.40 -10.20 -15.42
CA GLY A 65 -4.55 -10.68 -16.19
C GLY A 65 -4.68 -12.21 -16.17
N PRO A 66 -5.85 -12.73 -16.57
CA PRO A 66 -6.12 -14.18 -16.54
C PRO A 66 -5.27 -15.00 -17.52
N GLU A 67 -4.82 -14.40 -18.62
CA GLU A 67 -4.05 -15.05 -19.68
C GLU A 67 -2.57 -14.63 -19.68
N ASP A 68 -2.11 -13.94 -18.64
CA ASP A 68 -0.75 -13.45 -18.56
C ASP A 68 0.24 -14.61 -18.35
N ASP A 69 1.42 -14.51 -18.99
CA ASP A 69 2.53 -15.38 -18.71
C ASP A 69 3.12 -15.08 -17.32
N LEU A 70 3.13 -16.10 -16.47
CA LEU A 70 3.53 -15.94 -15.05
C LEU A 70 5.01 -15.57 -14.90
N GLU A 71 5.88 -16.07 -15.77
CA GLU A 71 7.31 -15.74 -15.71
C GLU A 71 7.55 -14.27 -16.09
N THR A 72 6.85 -13.80 -17.11
CA THR A 72 6.87 -12.38 -17.49
C THR A 72 6.38 -11.51 -16.34
N ARG A 73 5.23 -11.84 -15.73
CA ARG A 73 4.70 -11.07 -14.57
C ARG A 73 5.63 -11.10 -13.37
N ARG A 74 6.28 -12.25 -13.12
CA ARG A 74 7.30 -12.36 -12.07
C ARG A 74 8.46 -11.38 -12.30
N ASN A 75 8.94 -11.29 -13.53
CA ASN A 75 10.00 -10.37 -13.91
C ASN A 75 9.55 -8.91 -13.78
N ASP A 76 8.33 -8.57 -14.17
CA ASP A 76 7.78 -7.22 -13.97
C ASP A 76 7.73 -6.83 -12.49
N ILE A 77 7.39 -7.77 -11.60
CA ILE A 77 7.40 -7.51 -10.16
C ILE A 77 8.83 -7.27 -9.66
N LEU A 78 9.81 -8.06 -10.13
CA LEU A 78 11.23 -7.86 -9.79
C LEU A 78 11.73 -6.48 -10.22
N GLU A 79 11.41 -6.06 -11.44
CA GLU A 79 11.77 -4.74 -11.95
C GLU A 79 11.09 -3.63 -11.14
N ALA A 80 9.80 -3.80 -10.81
CA ALA A 80 9.07 -2.85 -9.97
C ALA A 80 9.69 -2.73 -8.56
N VAL A 81 10.08 -3.85 -7.95
CA VAL A 81 10.77 -3.85 -6.64
C VAL A 81 12.10 -3.10 -6.74
N ALA A 82 12.91 -3.39 -7.75
CA ALA A 82 14.18 -2.70 -7.96
C ALA A 82 14.02 -1.19 -8.19
N ALA A 83 12.97 -0.79 -8.89
CA ALA A 83 12.69 0.61 -9.21
C ALA A 83 12.27 1.44 -7.98
N VAL A 84 11.66 0.83 -6.96
CA VAL A 84 11.16 1.54 -5.77
C VAL A 84 12.03 1.35 -4.53
N ASP A 85 12.99 0.43 -4.55
CA ASP A 85 13.89 0.17 -3.41
C ASP A 85 14.97 1.25 -3.31
N SER A 86 14.92 2.04 -2.25
CA SER A 86 15.93 3.04 -1.91
C SER A 86 16.92 2.55 -0.82
N GLY A 87 16.88 1.26 -0.46
CA GLY A 87 17.69 0.64 0.58
C GLY A 87 16.95 0.41 1.90
N SER A 88 15.73 0.93 2.05
CA SER A 88 14.88 0.70 3.24
C SER A 88 14.00 -0.54 3.14
N GLY A 89 14.05 -1.25 2.03
CA GLY A 89 13.21 -2.39 1.73
C GLY A 89 11.92 -2.03 0.99
N VAL A 90 11.17 -3.06 0.63
CA VAL A 90 9.95 -2.94 -0.19
C VAL A 90 8.82 -3.76 0.43
N ILE A 91 7.62 -3.20 0.45
CA ILE A 91 6.39 -3.94 0.76
C ILE A 91 5.65 -4.19 -0.55
N ILE A 92 5.45 -5.46 -0.88
CA ILE A 92 4.55 -5.87 -1.97
C ILE A 92 3.15 -6.05 -1.37
N LEU A 93 2.18 -5.35 -1.94
CA LEU A 93 0.80 -5.35 -1.51
C LEU A 93 -0.05 -6.09 -2.53
N THR A 94 -0.75 -7.13 -2.10
CA THR A 94 -1.61 -7.93 -2.98
C THR A 94 -3.07 -7.86 -2.53
N ASP A 95 -3.99 -8.02 -3.47
CA ASP A 95 -5.43 -7.90 -3.20
C ASP A 95 -5.96 -9.04 -2.31
N MET A 96 -5.52 -10.28 -2.53
CA MET A 96 -5.94 -11.41 -1.71
C MET A 96 -4.83 -12.45 -1.52
N PHE A 97 -4.82 -13.10 -0.37
CA PHE A 97 -3.87 -14.17 -0.08
C PHE A 97 -4.26 -15.46 -0.82
N GLY A 98 -3.25 -16.18 -1.35
CA GLY A 98 -3.45 -17.46 -2.05
C GLY A 98 -3.79 -17.35 -3.53
N GLY A 99 -4.00 -16.16 -4.06
CA GLY A 99 -4.15 -15.93 -5.51
C GLY A 99 -2.82 -15.84 -6.25
N THR A 100 -2.88 -15.82 -7.58
CA THR A 100 -1.68 -15.71 -8.44
C THR A 100 -0.80 -14.49 -8.07
N PRO A 101 -1.34 -13.26 -7.87
CA PRO A 101 -0.54 -12.12 -7.46
C PRO A 101 0.28 -12.37 -6.18
N SER A 102 -0.37 -12.92 -5.14
CA SER A 102 0.31 -13.17 -3.87
C SER A 102 1.36 -14.29 -3.97
N ASN A 103 1.07 -15.34 -4.73
CA ASN A 103 2.01 -16.45 -4.89
C ASN A 103 3.27 -16.01 -5.65
N LEU A 104 3.13 -15.20 -6.69
CA LEU A 104 4.27 -14.60 -7.39
C LEU A 104 5.07 -13.69 -6.45
N ALA A 105 4.40 -12.81 -5.71
CA ALA A 105 5.04 -11.91 -4.76
C ALA A 105 5.83 -12.66 -3.67
N ILE A 106 5.24 -13.70 -3.07
CA ILE A 106 5.87 -14.52 -2.03
C ILE A 106 7.13 -15.21 -2.57
N SER A 107 7.15 -15.62 -3.84
CA SER A 107 8.34 -16.23 -4.46
C SER A 107 9.56 -15.30 -4.50
N LEU A 108 9.35 -13.99 -4.31
CA LEU A 108 10.38 -12.94 -4.38
C LEU A 108 10.87 -12.46 -3.01
N MET A 109 10.36 -13.01 -1.91
CA MET A 109 10.74 -12.56 -0.55
C MET A 109 12.20 -12.86 -0.17
N LYS A 110 12.88 -13.73 -0.89
CA LYS A 110 14.30 -14.08 -0.65
C LYS A 110 15.14 -13.76 -1.89
N PRO A 111 16.34 -13.16 -1.73
CA PRO A 111 17.09 -12.75 -0.52
C PRO A 111 16.89 -11.27 -0.12
N ALA A 112 16.01 -10.53 -0.77
CA ALA A 112 15.86 -9.09 -0.61
C ALA A 112 15.12 -8.71 0.70
N LYS A 113 15.27 -7.46 1.15
CA LYS A 113 14.41 -6.88 2.19
C LYS A 113 13.02 -6.61 1.59
N VAL A 114 12.28 -7.65 1.35
CA VAL A 114 10.93 -7.62 0.75
C VAL A 114 9.96 -8.32 1.69
N GLU A 115 8.86 -7.67 1.99
CA GLU A 115 7.75 -8.24 2.72
C GLU A 115 6.48 -8.23 1.85
N VAL A 116 5.61 -9.20 2.04
CA VAL A 116 4.34 -9.31 1.30
C VAL A 116 3.17 -9.16 2.26
N LEU A 117 2.30 -8.21 1.99
CA LEU A 117 1.10 -7.95 2.76
C LEU A 117 -0.13 -8.09 1.86
N ALA A 118 -0.92 -9.14 2.10
CA ALA A 118 -2.14 -9.43 1.35
C ALA A 118 -3.39 -8.84 2.03
N GLY A 119 -4.44 -8.64 1.25
CA GLY A 119 -5.68 -8.02 1.73
C GLY A 119 -5.67 -6.50 1.59
N LEU A 120 -4.97 -6.00 0.57
CA LEU A 120 -4.87 -4.59 0.24
C LEU A 120 -6.22 -3.87 0.32
N ASN A 121 -6.25 -2.79 1.07
CA ASN A 121 -7.37 -1.88 1.12
C ASN A 121 -6.89 -0.43 1.32
N LEU A 122 -7.76 0.54 1.14
CA LEU A 122 -7.37 1.95 1.17
C LEU A 122 -6.85 2.42 2.54
N PRO A 123 -7.45 2.06 3.69
CA PRO A 123 -6.90 2.41 5.01
C PRO A 123 -5.48 1.89 5.24
N MET A 124 -5.17 0.68 4.78
CA MET A 124 -3.82 0.11 4.80
C MET A 124 -2.85 0.97 4.01
N LEU A 125 -3.20 1.34 2.77
CA LEU A 125 -2.37 2.18 1.90
C LEU A 125 -2.12 3.57 2.49
N VAL A 126 -3.16 4.23 3.00
CA VAL A 126 -3.04 5.54 3.65
C VAL A 126 -2.09 5.48 4.85
N LYS A 127 -2.19 4.42 5.66
CA LYS A 127 -1.27 4.21 6.79
C LYS A 127 0.16 4.01 6.32
N LEU A 128 0.38 3.14 5.34
CA LEU A 128 1.71 2.87 4.79
C LEU A 128 2.33 4.11 4.15
N ALA A 129 1.57 4.89 3.39
CA ALA A 129 2.06 6.13 2.79
C ALA A 129 2.61 7.11 3.83
N ARG A 130 2.03 7.10 5.04
CA ARG A 130 2.46 7.94 6.16
C ARG A 130 3.70 7.40 6.86
N VAL A 131 3.70 6.10 7.23
CA VAL A 131 4.73 5.54 8.12
C VAL A 131 5.99 5.09 7.41
N ARG A 132 5.96 4.82 6.10
CA ARG A 132 7.08 4.28 5.31
C ARG A 132 8.30 5.20 5.22
N LYS A 133 8.15 6.47 5.57
CA LYS A 133 9.24 7.46 5.56
C LYS A 133 10.14 7.36 6.79
N ASP A 134 9.58 6.93 7.94
CA ASP A 134 10.24 7.02 9.24
C ASP A 134 10.26 5.70 10.03
N SER A 135 9.74 4.61 9.45
CA SER A 135 9.63 3.32 10.13
C SER A 135 10.57 2.27 9.52
N ALA A 136 11.01 1.32 10.34
CA ALA A 136 11.59 0.08 9.86
C ALA A 136 10.56 -0.77 9.12
N LEU A 137 11.01 -1.62 8.18
CA LEU A 137 10.14 -2.43 7.33
C LEU A 137 9.14 -3.25 8.13
N GLU A 138 9.60 -3.99 9.13
CA GLU A 138 8.77 -4.85 9.98
C GLU A 138 7.70 -4.06 10.73
N THR A 139 8.07 -2.89 11.24
CA THR A 139 7.14 -2.00 11.95
C THR A 139 6.07 -1.44 11.01
N ALA A 140 6.47 -0.99 9.82
CA ALA A 140 5.54 -0.45 8.82
C ALA A 140 4.52 -1.52 8.37
N VAL A 141 4.97 -2.76 8.13
CA VAL A 141 4.11 -3.88 7.74
C VAL A 141 3.04 -4.14 8.80
N VAL A 142 3.42 -4.24 10.07
CA VAL A 142 2.47 -4.46 11.18
C VAL A 142 1.47 -3.30 11.28
N GLN A 143 1.93 -2.07 11.20
CA GLN A 143 1.04 -0.90 11.24
C GLN A 143 0.07 -0.84 10.04
N GLY A 144 0.53 -1.23 8.85
CA GLY A 144 -0.31 -1.35 7.66
C GLY A 144 -1.39 -2.41 7.82
N GLN A 145 -1.01 -3.60 8.33
CA GLN A 145 -1.94 -4.68 8.62
C GLN A 145 -3.01 -4.27 9.63
N ASP A 146 -2.60 -3.66 10.74
CA ASP A 146 -3.51 -3.20 11.80
C ASP A 146 -4.49 -2.15 11.27
N ALA A 147 -4.02 -1.18 10.48
CA ALA A 147 -4.87 -0.18 9.87
C ALA A 147 -5.88 -0.82 8.90
N GLY A 148 -5.45 -1.76 8.07
CA GLY A 148 -6.31 -2.47 7.14
C GLY A 148 -7.45 -3.21 7.85
N ARG A 149 -7.17 -3.83 8.99
CA ARG A 149 -8.18 -4.55 9.81
C ARG A 149 -9.09 -3.61 10.60
N LYS A 150 -8.55 -2.54 11.15
CA LYS A 150 -9.25 -1.63 12.06
C LYS A 150 -10.48 -0.97 11.43
N TYR A 151 -10.43 -0.66 10.15
CA TYR A 151 -11.48 0.09 9.46
C TYR A 151 -12.51 -0.79 8.73
N ILE A 152 -12.47 -2.11 8.94
CA ILE A 152 -13.52 -3.02 8.50
C ILE A 152 -14.63 -3.00 9.56
N ASN A 153 -15.70 -2.24 9.29
CA ASN A 153 -16.74 -1.97 10.27
C ASN A 153 -18.15 -2.19 9.69
N ILE A 154 -19.08 -2.55 10.56
CA ILE A 154 -20.51 -2.64 10.24
C ILE A 154 -21.17 -1.35 10.74
N ALA A 155 -21.71 -0.54 9.81
CA ALA A 155 -22.26 0.78 10.12
C ALA A 155 -23.33 0.75 11.23
N SER A 156 -24.26 -0.21 11.17
CA SER A 156 -25.31 -0.35 12.18
C SER A 156 -24.76 -0.59 13.61
N ARG A 157 -23.63 -1.27 13.73
CA ARG A 157 -23.00 -1.51 15.05
C ARG A 157 -22.32 -0.27 15.59
N ILE A 158 -21.72 0.53 14.73
CA ILE A 158 -21.10 1.81 15.14
C ILE A 158 -22.16 2.80 15.57
N LEU A 159 -23.30 2.86 14.87
CA LEU A 159 -24.38 3.82 15.14
C LEU A 159 -25.27 3.42 16.33
N ALA A 160 -25.23 2.16 16.78
CA ALA A 160 -26.01 1.65 17.91
C ALA A 160 -25.31 1.83 19.27
N GLY A 161 -24.06 2.18 19.32
CA GLY A 161 -23.28 2.49 20.54
C GLY A 161 -23.01 3.93 20.69
#